data_e52f62eec190555e0425d36bcba41d4d
#
_entry.id   e52f62eec190555e0425d36bcba41d4d
#
_cell.length_a   1.000
_cell.length_b   1.000
_cell.length_c   1.000
_cell.angle_alpha   90.00
_cell.angle_beta   90.00
_cell.angle_gamma   90.00
#
_symmetry.space_group_name_H-M   'P 1'
#
loop_
_entity.id
_entity.type
_entity.pdbx_description
1 polymer ?
#
loop_
_entity_poly.entity_id
_entity_poly.type
_entity_poly.pdbx_seq_one_letter_code
_entity_poly.pdbx_strand_id
1 'polypeptide(L)'
;MMDAKGRVWITQYVRPNEVPGWCLEGSDNPFADYYPIQHQRESRQVSYYDPETEKFVLIDTCYFTHHLQFADDANDTLWLSGSTEAIGWLNTRLYDQTGDERAAQGWCPTVIDTNGDGRITKPWNEPGRGASFDPNRDTRVVAGSYGLVADPEVGTAVWLSSAQYPGKLVRMDVGESPPESCLTEVYEVPSVLDPMVPTDLTGFGPRGIDIDRNGVVWTALSGSSAFASFDRTKCDVTGPEILDGRHCLEGWTIYPTPGPTIQNTDPPVRADYHYYNWVDQHNTLGLGENIPIANGSNSDALLALMPDTGEWVVLRVPYPQGFFSRGLDGRIDDPNTGWKGRGVWADYGTNAVWHIEGGKGTKSNLVKFQIRPNPLAH
;
A
#
# COMPACT_ATOMS: atom_id res chain seq x y z
N MET A 1 -0.76 -12.14 -4.43
CA MET A 1 -1.24 -11.51 -5.68
C MET A 1 -0.98 -12.44 -6.83
N MET A 2 -1.71 -12.34 -7.93
CA MET A 2 -1.55 -13.23 -9.08
C MET A 2 -1.08 -12.42 -10.29
N ASP A 3 -0.13 -12.98 -11.04
CA ASP A 3 0.34 -12.36 -12.28
C ASP A 3 -0.47 -12.79 -13.52
N ALA A 4 -0.14 -12.23 -14.67
CA ALA A 4 -0.80 -12.55 -15.95
C ALA A 4 -0.60 -14.00 -16.43
N LYS A 5 0.37 -14.72 -15.86
CA LYS A 5 0.62 -16.14 -16.13
C LYS A 5 -0.12 -17.07 -15.15
N GLY A 6 -0.89 -16.51 -14.20
CA GLY A 6 -1.60 -17.26 -13.18
C GLY A 6 -0.74 -17.73 -12.02
N ARG A 7 0.52 -17.31 -11.92
CA ARG A 7 1.38 -17.62 -10.78
C ARG A 7 0.95 -16.80 -9.57
N VAL A 8 0.98 -17.42 -8.39
CA VAL A 8 0.58 -16.79 -7.13
C VAL A 8 1.83 -16.29 -6.40
N TRP A 9 2.01 -14.98 -6.38
CA TRP A 9 3.13 -14.32 -5.71
C TRP A 9 2.86 -14.09 -4.24
N ILE A 10 3.86 -14.38 -3.41
CA ILE A 10 3.74 -14.42 -1.95
C ILE A 10 5.00 -13.77 -1.35
N THR A 11 4.79 -12.89 -0.37
CA THR A 11 5.88 -12.40 0.47
C THR A 11 6.15 -13.41 1.58
N GLN A 12 7.42 -13.68 1.87
CA GLN A 12 7.81 -14.66 2.87
C GLN A 12 8.39 -14.00 4.11
N TYR A 13 8.05 -14.53 5.26
CA TYR A 13 8.61 -14.10 6.54
C TYR A 13 9.89 -14.83 6.91
N VAL A 14 10.12 -16.00 6.35
CA VAL A 14 11.28 -16.86 6.65
C VAL A 14 12.14 -16.98 5.41
N ARG A 15 13.44 -16.72 5.56
CA ARG A 15 14.46 -16.99 4.54
C ARG A 15 15.15 -18.31 4.89
N PRO A 16 15.10 -19.34 4.03
CA PRO A 16 15.81 -20.59 4.28
C PRO A 16 17.32 -20.50 4.00
N ASN A 17 17.72 -19.56 3.13
CA ASN A 17 19.10 -19.39 2.69
C ASN A 17 19.77 -18.17 3.36
N GLU A 18 21.08 -18.10 3.30
CA GLU A 18 21.80 -16.87 3.63
C GLU A 18 21.53 -15.78 2.58
N VAL A 19 21.61 -14.54 3.02
CA VAL A 19 21.51 -13.38 2.12
C VAL A 19 22.67 -13.42 1.12
N PRO A 20 22.41 -13.26 -0.19
CA PRO A 20 23.48 -13.21 -1.19
C PRO A 20 24.50 -12.12 -0.90
N GLY A 21 25.79 -12.41 -1.17
CA GLY A 21 26.86 -11.45 -0.91
C GLY A 21 26.70 -10.10 -1.64
N TRP A 22 26.04 -10.09 -2.78
CA TRP A 22 25.76 -8.87 -3.55
C TRP A 22 24.69 -7.95 -2.92
N CYS A 23 24.03 -8.38 -1.84
CA CYS A 23 23.14 -7.54 -1.04
C CYS A 23 23.87 -6.81 0.10
N LEU A 24 25.10 -7.19 0.40
CA LEU A 24 25.82 -6.72 1.58
C LEU A 24 26.62 -5.45 1.30
N GLU A 25 26.91 -4.71 2.36
CA GLU A 25 27.78 -3.54 2.31
C GLU A 25 29.16 -3.90 1.73
N GLY A 26 29.67 -3.05 0.84
CA GLY A 26 30.95 -3.24 0.17
C GLY A 26 30.93 -4.21 -1.00
N SER A 27 29.76 -4.70 -1.40
CA SER A 27 29.61 -5.45 -2.66
C SER A 27 29.74 -4.50 -3.87
N ASP A 28 29.84 -5.08 -5.07
CA ASP A 28 29.84 -4.33 -6.32
C ASP A 28 28.41 -4.00 -6.85
N ASN A 29 27.40 -4.14 -6.01
CA ASN A 29 26.03 -3.80 -6.37
C ASN A 29 25.73 -2.34 -6.00
N PRO A 30 25.40 -1.47 -6.96
CA PRO A 30 25.17 -0.05 -6.68
C PRO A 30 24.03 0.22 -5.70
N PHE A 31 23.00 -0.62 -5.66
CA PHE A 31 21.92 -0.48 -4.69
C PHE A 31 22.38 -0.77 -3.26
N ALA A 32 23.30 -1.71 -3.08
CA ALA A 32 23.85 -2.02 -1.76
C ALA A 32 24.74 -0.89 -1.22
N ASP A 33 25.33 -0.06 -2.08
CA ASP A 33 26.03 1.15 -1.65
C ASP A 33 25.09 2.15 -0.98
N TYR A 34 23.84 2.23 -1.42
CA TYR A 34 22.84 3.14 -0.88
C TYR A 34 22.11 2.56 0.33
N TYR A 35 21.68 1.32 0.24
CA TYR A 35 20.95 0.67 1.33
C TYR A 35 21.28 -0.84 1.39
N PRO A 36 22.39 -1.22 2.03
CA PRO A 36 22.78 -2.62 2.16
C PRO A 36 21.89 -3.33 3.18
N ILE A 37 21.68 -4.63 3.01
CA ILE A 37 21.18 -5.46 4.09
C ILE A 37 22.24 -5.54 5.19
N GLN A 38 21.85 -5.23 6.43
CA GLN A 38 22.76 -5.15 7.56
C GLN A 38 23.06 -6.50 8.22
N HIS A 39 22.18 -7.51 8.01
CA HIS A 39 22.30 -8.80 8.67
C HIS A 39 22.12 -9.93 7.67
N GLN A 40 23.04 -10.88 7.67
CA GLN A 40 23.00 -12.09 6.81
C GLN A 40 21.79 -13.01 7.03
N ARG A 41 20.95 -12.72 8.04
CA ARG A 41 19.75 -13.48 8.38
C ARG A 41 18.48 -12.64 8.28
N GLU A 42 18.48 -11.65 7.44
CA GLU A 42 17.27 -10.92 7.10
C GLU A 42 16.26 -11.89 6.48
N SER A 43 15.08 -11.93 7.05
CA SER A 43 14.20 -13.08 6.95
C SER A 43 13.18 -13.03 5.83
N ARG A 44 13.03 -11.91 5.14
CA ARG A 44 11.97 -11.77 4.14
C ARG A 44 12.50 -11.85 2.73
N GLN A 45 11.86 -12.63 1.91
CA GLN A 45 12.08 -12.73 0.46
C GLN A 45 10.73 -12.85 -0.26
N VAL A 46 10.75 -12.89 -1.57
CA VAL A 46 9.58 -13.12 -2.39
C VAL A 46 9.61 -14.53 -2.99
N SER A 47 8.45 -15.10 -3.22
CA SER A 47 8.29 -16.35 -3.93
C SER A 47 7.03 -16.34 -4.77
N TYR A 48 6.96 -17.26 -5.70
CA TYR A 48 5.68 -17.55 -6.35
C TYR A 48 5.44 -19.07 -6.39
N TYR A 49 4.15 -19.42 -6.35
CA TYR A 49 3.69 -20.74 -6.70
C TYR A 49 3.28 -20.75 -8.15
N ASP A 50 3.83 -21.71 -8.91
CA ASP A 50 3.49 -21.94 -10.31
C ASP A 50 2.50 -23.09 -10.40
N PRO A 51 1.24 -22.85 -10.81
CA PRO A 51 0.23 -23.90 -10.90
C PRO A 51 0.48 -24.90 -12.04
N GLU A 52 1.26 -24.56 -13.07
CA GLU A 52 1.57 -25.49 -14.16
C GLU A 52 2.60 -26.53 -13.73
N THR A 53 3.59 -26.11 -12.98
CA THR A 53 4.67 -27.02 -12.49
C THR A 53 4.41 -27.55 -11.09
N GLU A 54 3.39 -27.02 -10.39
CA GLU A 54 3.05 -27.34 -9.00
C GLU A 54 4.23 -27.07 -8.02
N LYS A 55 5.06 -26.06 -8.31
CA LYS A 55 6.26 -25.75 -7.54
C LYS A 55 6.26 -24.34 -7.00
N PHE A 56 6.91 -24.18 -5.85
CA PHE A 56 7.32 -22.88 -5.34
C PHE A 56 8.69 -22.53 -5.88
N VAL A 57 8.84 -21.28 -6.33
CA VAL A 57 10.10 -20.68 -6.71
C VAL A 57 10.41 -19.59 -5.70
N LEU A 58 11.57 -19.69 -5.06
CA LEU A 58 12.09 -18.68 -4.14
C LEU A 58 12.99 -17.73 -4.91
N ILE A 59 12.88 -16.44 -4.62
CA ILE A 59 13.70 -15.39 -5.21
C ILE A 59 14.34 -14.61 -4.07
N ASP A 60 15.66 -14.57 -4.04
CA ASP A 60 16.40 -13.79 -3.07
C ASP A 60 16.24 -12.29 -3.32
N THR A 61 15.85 -11.55 -2.29
CA THR A 61 15.73 -10.08 -2.34
C THR A 61 16.71 -9.43 -1.38
N CYS A 62 17.22 -8.25 -1.75
CA CYS A 62 18.09 -7.44 -0.90
C CYS A 62 17.30 -6.43 -0.04
N TYR A 63 16.03 -6.59 0.05
CA TYR A 63 15.12 -5.74 0.81
C TYR A 63 14.03 -6.59 1.45
N PHE A 64 13.40 -6.06 2.49
CA PHE A 64 12.28 -6.75 3.12
C PHE A 64 11.05 -6.75 2.22
N THR A 65 10.28 -7.83 2.30
CA THR A 65 9.04 -8.00 1.56
C THR A 65 7.88 -8.19 2.53
N HIS A 66 6.80 -7.42 2.39
CA HIS A 66 5.59 -7.55 3.20
C HIS A 66 4.33 -7.33 2.35
N HIS A 67 4.18 -6.17 1.73
CA HIS A 67 3.17 -5.94 0.71
C HIS A 67 3.81 -6.01 -0.68
N LEU A 68 2.99 -6.40 -1.65
CA LEU A 68 3.41 -6.51 -3.05
C LEU A 68 2.28 -6.06 -3.97
N GLN A 69 2.64 -5.41 -5.08
CA GLN A 69 1.71 -5.03 -6.13
C GLN A 69 2.40 -4.96 -7.48
N PHE A 70 1.71 -5.45 -8.51
CA PHE A 70 2.17 -5.29 -9.89
C PHE A 70 1.85 -3.90 -10.41
N ALA A 71 2.80 -3.32 -11.14
CA ALA A 71 2.54 -2.22 -12.05
C ALA A 71 1.97 -2.76 -13.36
N ASP A 72 1.18 -1.93 -14.04
CA ASP A 72 0.72 -2.18 -15.41
C ASP A 72 1.75 -1.58 -16.39
N ASP A 73 2.92 -2.21 -16.44
CA ASP A 73 4.05 -1.77 -17.27
C ASP A 73 4.61 -2.88 -18.17
N ALA A 74 5.53 -2.51 -19.06
CA ALA A 74 6.14 -3.46 -19.99
C ALA A 74 6.99 -4.54 -19.31
N ASN A 75 7.38 -4.38 -18.07
CA ASN A 75 8.25 -5.27 -17.33
C ASN A 75 7.47 -6.22 -16.39
N ASP A 76 6.15 -6.05 -16.27
CA ASP A 76 5.35 -6.68 -15.21
C ASP A 76 6.04 -6.45 -13.85
N THR A 77 6.41 -5.19 -13.55
CA THR A 77 7.18 -4.84 -12.37
C THR A 77 6.40 -5.15 -11.11
N LEU A 78 7.00 -5.99 -10.26
CA LEU A 78 6.46 -6.27 -8.92
C LEU A 78 7.11 -5.35 -7.92
N TRP A 79 6.35 -4.40 -7.41
CA TRP A 79 6.75 -3.51 -6.33
C TRP A 79 6.58 -4.18 -4.97
N LEU A 80 7.51 -3.92 -4.05
CA LEU A 80 7.57 -4.58 -2.75
C LEU A 80 7.92 -3.57 -1.65
N SER A 81 7.15 -3.60 -0.56
CA SER A 81 7.46 -2.88 0.67
C SER A 81 7.72 -3.86 1.81
N GLY A 82 8.56 -3.48 2.76
CA GLY A 82 8.92 -4.36 3.85
C GLY A 82 8.70 -3.79 5.25
N SER A 83 7.92 -2.74 5.39
CA SER A 83 7.82 -1.98 6.64
C SER A 83 9.18 -1.41 7.10
N THR A 84 10.06 -1.19 6.15
CA THR A 84 11.38 -0.59 6.32
C THR A 84 11.44 0.74 5.58
N GLU A 85 12.62 1.30 5.51
CA GLU A 85 12.91 2.58 4.86
C GLU A 85 13.44 2.40 3.44
N ALA A 86 13.29 1.21 2.88
CA ALA A 86 13.63 0.90 1.50
C ALA A 86 12.43 0.28 0.77
N ILE A 87 12.31 0.64 -0.48
CA ILE A 87 11.33 0.11 -1.43
C ILE A 87 12.09 -0.69 -2.46
N GLY A 88 11.62 -1.90 -2.72
CA GLY A 88 12.20 -2.78 -3.71
C GLY A 88 11.25 -3.05 -4.88
N TRP A 89 11.82 -3.48 -5.97
CA TRP A 89 11.08 -3.95 -7.14
C TRP A 89 11.78 -5.12 -7.81
N LEU A 90 10.99 -5.90 -8.51
CA LEU A 90 11.46 -6.99 -9.35
C LEU A 90 10.87 -6.84 -10.76
N ASN A 91 11.73 -6.77 -11.77
CA ASN A 91 11.32 -6.91 -13.16
C ASN A 91 11.07 -8.40 -13.42
N THR A 92 9.81 -8.83 -13.36
CA THR A 92 9.48 -10.25 -13.44
C THR A 92 9.70 -10.82 -14.84
N ARG A 93 9.62 -10.01 -15.90
CA ARG A 93 9.93 -10.45 -17.26
C ARG A 93 11.41 -10.69 -17.47
N LEU A 94 12.27 -9.82 -16.94
CA LEU A 94 13.72 -10.04 -17.00
C LEU A 94 14.12 -11.28 -16.23
N TYR A 95 13.53 -11.46 -15.01
CA TYR A 95 13.75 -12.67 -14.23
C TYR A 95 13.32 -13.94 -14.98
N ASP A 96 12.14 -13.93 -15.61
CA ASP A 96 11.64 -15.06 -16.39
C ASP A 96 12.55 -15.41 -17.60
N GLN A 97 13.21 -14.40 -18.18
CA GLN A 97 14.10 -14.60 -19.31
C GLN A 97 15.49 -15.10 -18.94
N THR A 98 16.00 -14.67 -17.79
CA THR A 98 17.42 -14.86 -17.43
C THR A 98 17.64 -15.76 -16.22
N GLY A 99 16.68 -15.83 -15.31
CA GLY A 99 16.85 -16.43 -13.99
C GLY A 99 17.82 -15.66 -13.08
N ASP A 100 18.26 -14.46 -13.49
CA ASP A 100 19.22 -13.65 -12.74
C ASP A 100 18.49 -12.74 -11.75
N GLU A 101 18.48 -13.15 -10.50
CA GLU A 101 17.84 -12.40 -9.41
C GLU A 101 18.47 -11.02 -9.20
N ARG A 102 19.79 -10.93 -9.34
CA ARG A 102 20.53 -9.68 -9.16
C ARG A 102 20.20 -8.65 -10.23
N ALA A 103 20.19 -9.09 -11.48
CA ALA A 103 19.90 -8.19 -12.61
C ALA A 103 18.44 -7.76 -12.67
N ALA A 104 17.53 -8.60 -12.16
CA ALA A 104 16.09 -8.36 -12.25
C ALA A 104 15.53 -7.45 -11.15
N GLN A 105 16.29 -7.08 -10.14
CA GLN A 105 15.80 -6.30 -9.00
C GLN A 105 16.58 -5.03 -8.73
N GLY A 106 15.90 -4.09 -8.06
CA GLY A 106 16.50 -2.91 -7.50
C GLY A 106 15.77 -2.49 -6.23
N TRP A 107 16.37 -1.59 -5.48
CA TRP A 107 15.76 -1.03 -4.27
C TRP A 107 16.37 0.33 -3.92
N CYS A 108 15.57 1.20 -3.33
CA CYS A 108 16.02 2.51 -2.91
C CYS A 108 15.57 2.83 -1.49
N PRO A 109 16.40 3.53 -0.70
CA PRO A 109 15.96 4.14 0.54
C PRO A 109 15.04 5.34 0.25
N THR A 110 14.19 5.69 1.21
CA THR A 110 13.38 6.90 1.15
C THR A 110 14.23 8.13 1.53
N VAL A 111 14.64 8.89 0.54
CA VAL A 111 15.52 10.08 0.70
C VAL A 111 14.93 11.25 -0.07
N ILE A 112 14.80 12.38 0.60
CA ILE A 112 14.41 13.67 0.01
C ILE A 112 15.66 14.37 -0.50
N ASP A 113 15.61 14.86 -1.72
CA ASP A 113 16.64 15.67 -2.37
C ASP A 113 16.62 17.10 -1.80
N THR A 114 17.04 17.25 -0.54
CA THR A 114 16.99 18.55 0.15
C THR A 114 18.04 19.55 -0.35
N ASN A 115 19.05 19.09 -1.05
CA ASN A 115 20.05 19.96 -1.66
C ASN A 115 19.64 20.45 -3.06
N GLY A 116 18.62 19.83 -3.69
CA GLY A 116 18.01 20.24 -4.95
C GLY A 116 18.87 19.95 -6.19
N ASP A 117 19.73 18.92 -6.15
CA ASP A 117 20.58 18.58 -7.28
C ASP A 117 19.96 17.53 -8.24
N GLY A 118 18.75 17.05 -7.94
CA GLY A 118 18.00 16.09 -8.73
C GLY A 118 18.46 14.64 -8.56
N ARG A 119 19.17 14.34 -7.49
CA ARG A 119 19.72 13.02 -7.17
C ARG A 119 19.69 12.78 -5.68
N ILE A 120 19.80 11.52 -5.27
CA ILE A 120 20.10 11.17 -3.89
C ILE A 120 21.61 10.87 -3.74
N THR A 121 22.26 11.51 -2.80
CA THR A 121 23.72 11.40 -2.59
C THR A 121 24.07 11.14 -1.13
N LYS A 122 25.11 10.32 -0.91
CA LYS A 122 25.70 10.12 0.41
C LYS A 122 26.88 11.07 0.63
N PRO A 123 27.13 11.47 1.89
CA PRO A 123 26.35 11.21 3.11
C PRO A 123 25.15 12.15 3.20
N TRP A 124 24.02 11.64 3.65
CA TRP A 124 22.79 12.39 3.89
C TRP A 124 22.57 12.71 5.37
N ASN A 125 21.57 13.56 5.66
CA ASN A 125 21.07 13.80 7.00
C ASN A 125 20.27 12.59 7.47
N GLU A 126 20.64 12.00 8.60
CA GLU A 126 19.89 10.92 9.21
C GLU A 126 18.73 11.46 10.07
N PRO A 127 17.55 10.83 10.05
CA PRO A 127 16.42 11.26 10.84
C PRO A 127 16.66 11.02 12.33
N GLY A 128 16.52 12.06 13.12
CA GLY A 128 16.49 12.01 14.58
C GLY A 128 17.78 11.59 15.29
N ARG A 129 18.09 12.17 16.41
CA ARG A 129 19.21 11.94 17.31
C ARG A 129 20.46 12.80 17.10
N GLY A 130 20.28 14.11 17.25
CA GLY A 130 21.43 14.95 17.62
C GLY A 130 22.51 15.20 16.57
N ALA A 131 22.30 14.71 15.34
CA ALA A 131 23.12 15.17 14.23
C ALA A 131 22.68 16.58 13.83
N SER A 132 23.63 17.47 13.60
CA SER A 132 23.33 18.80 13.06
C SER A 132 22.84 18.63 11.62
N PHE A 133 21.68 19.19 11.31
CA PHE A 133 21.14 19.23 9.94
C PHE A 133 22.08 20.06 9.06
N ASP A 134 22.47 19.49 7.93
CA ASP A 134 23.27 20.15 6.91
C ASP A 134 22.40 20.41 5.67
N PRO A 135 22.05 21.65 5.34
CA PRO A 135 21.19 21.96 4.20
C PRO A 135 21.81 21.66 2.84
N ASN A 136 23.11 21.33 2.79
CA ASN A 136 23.78 20.93 1.55
C ASN A 136 23.75 19.42 1.31
N ARG A 137 23.04 18.67 2.15
CA ARG A 137 22.90 17.22 2.04
C ARG A 137 21.44 16.84 1.93
N ASP A 138 21.21 15.75 1.25
CA ASP A 138 19.91 15.10 1.22
C ASP A 138 19.45 14.64 2.60
N THR A 139 18.20 14.33 2.74
CA THR A 139 17.64 13.93 4.03
C THR A 139 16.89 12.60 3.92
N ARG A 140 17.35 11.61 4.66
CA ARG A 140 16.66 10.33 4.75
C ARG A 140 15.38 10.48 5.58
N VAL A 141 14.31 9.87 5.12
CA VAL A 141 13.00 9.90 5.77
C VAL A 141 12.68 8.55 6.38
N VAL A 142 12.23 8.56 7.64
CA VAL A 142 11.63 7.36 8.23
C VAL A 142 10.22 7.20 7.65
N ALA A 143 10.09 6.35 6.65
CA ALA A 143 8.80 6.07 6.02
C ALA A 143 8.06 4.92 6.69
N GLY A 144 8.77 3.89 7.15
CA GLY A 144 8.15 2.70 7.72
C GLY A 144 7.07 2.13 6.80
N SER A 145 7.38 2.05 5.50
CA SER A 145 6.43 1.78 4.40
C SER A 145 5.59 0.53 4.67
N TYR A 146 4.27 0.67 4.67
CA TYR A 146 3.34 -0.42 4.89
C TYR A 146 2.67 -0.85 3.60
N GLY A 147 1.52 -0.29 3.25
CA GLY A 147 0.88 -0.54 1.96
C GLY A 147 1.60 0.18 0.81
N LEU A 148 1.47 -0.33 -0.38
CA LEU A 148 2.02 0.30 -1.58
C LEU A 148 1.10 0.12 -2.77
N VAL A 149 1.19 1.04 -3.73
CA VAL A 149 0.49 0.99 -5.01
C VAL A 149 1.33 1.66 -6.09
N ALA A 150 1.41 1.04 -7.26
CA ALA A 150 2.08 1.64 -8.42
C ALA A 150 1.32 2.88 -8.90
N ASP A 151 2.06 3.92 -9.29
CA ASP A 151 1.48 5.12 -9.87
C ASP A 151 1.03 4.81 -11.32
N PRO A 152 -0.26 4.98 -11.68
CA PRO A 152 -0.74 4.61 -13.00
C PRO A 152 -0.29 5.58 -14.11
N GLU A 153 0.14 6.79 -13.75
CA GLU A 153 0.56 7.82 -14.71
C GLU A 153 2.07 7.81 -14.94
N VAL A 154 2.83 7.41 -13.92
CA VAL A 154 4.30 7.40 -13.95
C VAL A 154 4.81 6.00 -13.65
N GLY A 155 5.12 5.23 -14.68
CA GLY A 155 5.50 3.81 -14.57
C GLY A 155 6.72 3.52 -13.69
N THR A 156 7.53 4.53 -13.38
CA THR A 156 8.68 4.45 -12.48
C THR A 156 8.37 4.86 -11.05
N ALA A 157 7.12 5.24 -10.75
CA ALA A 157 6.73 5.74 -9.45
C ALA A 157 5.82 4.78 -8.68
N VAL A 158 5.92 4.86 -7.35
CA VAL A 158 5.13 4.08 -6.41
C VAL A 158 4.70 4.95 -5.23
N TRP A 159 3.47 4.76 -4.78
CA TRP A 159 2.94 5.38 -3.58
C TRP A 159 2.95 4.40 -2.41
N LEU A 160 3.16 4.92 -1.21
CA LEU A 160 3.31 4.15 0.02
C LEU A 160 2.54 4.81 1.14
N SER A 161 1.99 4.00 2.04
CA SER A 161 1.46 4.46 3.32
C SER A 161 2.46 4.22 4.44
N SER A 162 2.60 5.21 5.34
CA SER A 162 3.37 5.10 6.56
C SER A 162 2.47 5.27 7.76
N ALA A 163 2.24 4.19 8.49
CA ALA A 163 1.29 4.13 9.60
C ALA A 163 1.78 4.77 10.91
N GLN A 164 2.98 5.35 10.92
CA GLN A 164 3.49 6.11 12.08
C GLN A 164 2.62 7.34 12.33
N TYR A 165 2.44 7.70 13.60
CA TYR A 165 1.62 8.87 13.96
C TYR A 165 2.33 10.20 13.65
N PRO A 166 1.67 11.18 13.02
CA PRO A 166 0.31 11.14 12.47
C PRO A 166 0.19 10.24 11.25
N GLY A 167 1.30 9.94 10.57
CA GLY A 167 1.37 9.16 9.34
C GLY A 167 1.52 10.04 8.11
N LYS A 168 1.89 9.41 7.02
CA LYS A 168 2.15 10.09 5.75
C LYS A 168 1.91 9.19 4.57
N LEU A 169 1.65 9.78 3.43
CA LEU A 169 1.87 9.16 2.13
C LEU A 169 3.27 9.52 1.66
N VAL A 170 3.90 8.59 1.00
CA VAL A 170 5.24 8.77 0.43
C VAL A 170 5.16 8.35 -1.04
N ARG A 171 5.60 9.21 -1.93
CA ARG A 171 5.77 8.90 -3.33
C ARG A 171 7.25 8.75 -3.63
N MET A 172 7.65 7.66 -4.26
CA MET A 172 9.00 7.47 -4.75
C MET A 172 8.95 7.30 -6.25
N ASP A 173 9.70 8.10 -6.96
CA ASP A 173 9.99 7.91 -8.37
C ASP A 173 11.42 7.42 -8.51
N VAL A 174 11.61 6.21 -9.03
CA VAL A 174 12.96 5.63 -9.15
C VAL A 174 13.73 6.18 -10.35
N GLY A 175 13.03 6.87 -11.26
CA GLY A 175 13.66 7.52 -12.42
C GLY A 175 14.31 6.54 -13.40
N GLU A 176 15.23 7.06 -14.22
CA GLU A 176 15.85 6.29 -15.29
C GLU A 176 17.18 5.62 -14.90
N SER A 177 17.80 6.06 -13.82
CA SER A 177 19.14 5.62 -13.41
C SER A 177 19.23 5.35 -11.91
N PRO A 178 18.38 4.43 -11.35
CA PRO A 178 18.44 4.11 -9.93
C PRO A 178 19.78 3.42 -9.56
N PRO A 179 20.30 3.59 -8.34
CA PRO A 179 19.64 4.22 -7.20
C PRO A 179 19.73 5.74 -7.11
N GLU A 180 20.61 6.40 -7.86
CA GLU A 180 20.84 7.85 -7.74
C GLU A 180 19.60 8.68 -8.07
N SER A 181 18.76 8.22 -9.01
CA SER A 181 17.54 8.91 -9.45
C SER A 181 16.31 8.63 -8.61
N CYS A 182 16.42 7.90 -7.49
CA CYS A 182 15.29 7.61 -6.63
C CYS A 182 14.87 8.82 -5.79
N LEU A 183 13.93 9.60 -6.28
CA LEU A 183 13.46 10.81 -5.64
C LEU A 183 12.18 10.55 -4.82
N THR A 184 12.16 11.06 -3.60
CA THR A 184 11.06 10.84 -2.64
C THR A 184 10.33 12.13 -2.33
N GLU A 185 9.00 12.08 -2.38
CA GLU A 185 8.10 13.13 -1.90
C GLU A 185 7.35 12.63 -0.67
N VAL A 186 7.04 13.49 0.28
CA VAL A 186 6.29 13.14 1.49
C VAL A 186 5.09 14.06 1.68
N TYR A 187 3.96 13.47 2.09
CA TYR A 187 2.69 14.18 2.33
C TYR A 187 2.11 13.68 3.65
N GLU A 188 2.23 14.51 4.69
CA GLU A 188 1.76 14.17 6.03
C GLU A 188 0.23 14.22 6.09
N VAL A 189 -0.36 13.24 6.77
CA VAL A 189 -1.81 13.25 7.01
C VAL A 189 -2.16 14.44 7.90
N PRO A 190 -3.13 15.28 7.51
CA PRO A 190 -3.58 16.40 8.33
C PRO A 190 -4.01 15.92 9.72
N SER A 191 -3.43 16.47 10.77
CA SER A 191 -3.67 15.99 12.13
C SER A 191 -3.99 17.10 13.11
N VAL A 192 -4.63 16.73 14.22
CA VAL A 192 -4.95 17.66 15.32
C VAL A 192 -3.72 18.30 15.99
N LEU A 193 -2.54 17.80 15.69
CA LEU A 193 -1.29 18.39 16.19
C LEU A 193 -0.91 19.68 15.46
N ASP A 194 -1.46 19.90 14.28
CA ASP A 194 -1.27 21.13 13.54
C ASP A 194 -2.46 22.07 13.79
N PRO A 195 -2.28 23.17 14.50
CA PRO A 195 -3.36 24.12 14.81
C PRO A 195 -3.92 24.85 13.58
N MET A 196 -3.25 24.76 12.44
CA MET A 196 -3.69 25.35 11.17
C MET A 196 -4.65 24.42 10.41
N VAL A 197 -4.72 23.15 10.79
CA VAL A 197 -5.61 22.16 10.14
C VAL A 197 -7.02 22.29 10.72
N PRO A 198 -8.05 22.46 9.88
CA PRO A 198 -9.45 22.39 10.31
C PRO A 198 -9.77 21.06 10.97
N THR A 199 -10.56 21.06 12.01
CA THR A 199 -10.85 19.85 12.81
C THR A 199 -11.60 18.76 12.04
N ASP A 200 -12.35 19.13 11.03
CA ASP A 200 -13.06 18.23 10.11
C ASP A 200 -12.14 17.61 9.03
N LEU A 201 -10.94 18.16 8.88
CA LEU A 201 -9.90 17.63 7.98
C LEU A 201 -8.84 16.82 8.74
N THR A 202 -9.09 16.34 9.93
CA THR A 202 -8.08 15.66 10.71
C THR A 202 -8.23 14.15 10.71
N GLY A 203 -7.08 13.45 10.57
CA GLY A 203 -6.99 12.00 10.66
C GLY A 203 -5.59 11.55 11.02
N PHE A 204 -5.39 10.24 11.14
CA PHE A 204 -4.06 9.68 11.37
C PHE A 204 -4.00 8.17 11.11
N GLY A 205 -2.79 7.67 10.97
CA GLY A 205 -2.49 6.25 10.85
C GLY A 205 -2.92 5.64 9.51
N PRO A 206 -2.47 6.19 8.36
CA PRO A 206 -2.73 5.59 7.04
C PRO A 206 -2.11 4.19 6.98
N ARG A 207 -2.88 3.22 6.53
CA ARG A 207 -2.46 1.82 6.49
C ARG A 207 -2.69 1.18 5.14
N GLY A 208 -3.95 0.91 4.77
CA GLY A 208 -4.27 0.50 3.41
C GLY A 208 -4.08 1.67 2.45
N ILE A 209 -3.70 1.36 1.23
CA ILE A 209 -3.52 2.35 0.15
C ILE A 209 -3.88 1.71 -1.17
N ASP A 210 -4.55 2.47 -2.02
CA ASP A 210 -4.77 2.16 -3.43
C ASP A 210 -4.94 3.47 -4.20
N ILE A 211 -5.00 3.41 -5.52
CA ILE A 211 -5.06 4.58 -6.38
C ILE A 211 -6.15 4.40 -7.42
N ASP A 212 -6.79 5.48 -7.81
CA ASP A 212 -7.74 5.44 -8.92
C ASP A 212 -7.05 5.76 -10.27
N ARG A 213 -7.79 5.61 -11.36
CA ARG A 213 -7.28 5.86 -12.72
C ARG A 213 -7.01 7.33 -13.02
N ASN A 214 -7.39 8.23 -12.12
CA ASN A 214 -7.13 9.66 -12.22
C ASN A 214 -5.90 10.08 -11.39
N GLY A 215 -5.19 9.11 -10.79
CA GLY A 215 -4.03 9.38 -9.95
C GLY A 215 -4.38 9.83 -8.52
N VAL A 216 -5.65 9.79 -8.12
CA VAL A 216 -6.04 10.10 -6.74
C VAL A 216 -5.74 8.91 -5.84
N VAL A 217 -4.93 9.13 -4.82
CA VAL A 217 -4.57 8.11 -3.83
C VAL A 217 -5.64 8.00 -2.77
N TRP A 218 -6.09 6.79 -2.48
CA TRP A 218 -7.06 6.47 -1.44
C TRP A 218 -6.41 5.69 -0.32
N THR A 219 -6.65 6.08 0.92
CA THR A 219 -6.02 5.44 2.09
C THR A 219 -6.98 5.27 3.26
N ALA A 220 -6.86 4.11 3.88
CA ALA A 220 -7.56 3.82 5.12
C ALA A 220 -6.80 4.43 6.30
N LEU A 221 -7.39 5.41 6.99
CA LEU A 221 -6.83 6.02 8.20
C LEU A 221 -7.20 5.16 9.40
N SER A 222 -6.51 4.03 9.55
CA SER A 222 -6.84 2.99 10.54
C SER A 222 -6.80 3.49 11.98
N GLY A 223 -5.96 4.46 12.28
CA GLY A 223 -5.81 5.03 13.62
C GLY A 223 -6.99 5.91 14.05
N SER A 224 -7.66 6.55 13.09
CA SER A 224 -8.74 7.52 13.33
C SER A 224 -10.12 7.07 12.84
N SER A 225 -10.27 5.83 12.39
CA SER A 225 -11.53 5.29 11.87
C SER A 225 -12.12 6.15 10.73
N ALA A 226 -11.25 6.67 9.87
CA ALA A 226 -11.62 7.50 8.74
C ALA A 226 -11.07 6.93 7.43
N PHE A 227 -11.55 7.48 6.33
CA PHE A 227 -11.07 7.18 4.99
C PHE A 227 -10.63 8.48 4.33
N ALA A 228 -9.60 8.48 3.54
CA ALA A 228 -9.09 9.69 2.94
C ALA A 228 -8.73 9.49 1.47
N SER A 229 -8.86 10.58 0.71
CA SER A 229 -8.23 10.73 -0.59
C SER A 229 -7.15 11.80 -0.55
N PHE A 230 -6.13 11.62 -1.38
CA PHE A 230 -5.09 12.61 -1.64
C PHE A 230 -4.91 12.79 -3.14
N ASP A 231 -5.16 13.99 -3.60
CA ASP A 231 -5.03 14.40 -5.00
C ASP A 231 -3.83 15.34 -5.15
N ARG A 232 -2.71 14.81 -5.62
CA ARG A 232 -1.45 15.55 -5.78
C ARG A 232 -1.58 16.72 -6.77
N THR A 233 -2.53 16.64 -7.70
CA THR A 233 -2.72 17.69 -8.70
C THR A 233 -3.28 18.99 -8.11
N LYS A 234 -3.83 18.93 -6.89
CA LYS A 234 -4.34 20.11 -6.16
C LYS A 234 -3.25 20.83 -5.37
N CYS A 235 -2.08 20.24 -5.22
CA CYS A 235 -0.98 20.87 -4.48
C CYS A 235 -0.46 22.11 -5.21
N ASP A 236 -0.38 23.22 -4.52
CA ASP A 236 0.23 24.46 -5.04
C ASP A 236 1.73 24.26 -5.31
N VAL A 237 2.39 23.43 -4.49
CA VAL A 237 3.80 23.09 -4.61
C VAL A 237 3.99 21.58 -4.45
N THR A 238 4.80 21.00 -5.31
CA THR A 238 5.22 19.58 -5.24
C THR A 238 6.70 19.48 -5.59
N GLY A 239 7.38 18.49 -5.06
CA GLY A 239 8.76 18.21 -5.44
C GLY A 239 9.51 17.38 -4.41
N PRO A 240 10.56 16.68 -4.87
CA PRO A 240 11.37 15.83 -4.00
C PRO A 240 12.32 16.60 -3.07
N GLU A 241 12.41 17.94 -3.21
CA GLU A 241 13.21 18.81 -2.37
C GLU A 241 12.47 19.29 -1.10
N ILE A 242 11.15 19.03 -1.01
CA ILE A 242 10.32 19.54 0.08
C ILE A 242 10.36 18.58 1.27
N LEU A 243 11.02 19.01 2.34
CA LEU A 243 11.14 18.22 3.57
C LEU A 243 9.89 18.29 4.46
N ASP A 244 9.15 19.40 4.44
CA ASP A 244 7.91 19.54 5.21
C ASP A 244 6.74 18.87 4.50
N GLY A 245 6.34 17.71 4.98
CA GLY A 245 5.21 16.96 4.41
C GLY A 245 3.83 17.62 4.53
N ARG A 246 3.73 18.80 5.18
CA ARG A 246 2.46 19.54 5.36
C ARG A 246 2.22 20.60 4.29
N HIS A 247 3.03 20.63 3.27
CA HIS A 247 3.01 21.64 2.20
C HIS A 247 1.79 21.53 1.24
N CYS A 248 0.99 20.47 1.35
CA CYS A 248 -0.17 20.25 0.48
C CYS A 248 -1.38 19.78 1.29
N LEU A 249 -2.00 20.66 2.05
CA LEU A 249 -3.25 20.35 2.77
C LEU A 249 -4.45 20.27 1.84
N GLU A 250 -4.45 21.04 0.77
CA GLU A 250 -5.50 21.14 -0.26
C GLU A 250 -5.65 19.85 -1.06
N GLY A 251 -4.65 19.00 -1.09
CA GLY A 251 -4.72 17.66 -1.70
C GLY A 251 -5.57 16.67 -0.92
N TRP A 252 -5.77 16.89 0.37
CA TRP A 252 -6.46 15.96 1.24
C TRP A 252 -7.95 16.18 1.31
N THR A 253 -8.70 15.07 1.31
CA THR A 253 -10.12 15.04 1.71
C THR A 253 -10.32 13.87 2.66
N ILE A 254 -10.92 14.10 3.82
CA ILE A 254 -11.19 13.07 4.83
C ILE A 254 -12.69 12.80 4.93
N TYR A 255 -13.04 11.53 4.85
CA TYR A 255 -14.41 11.04 4.83
C TYR A 255 -14.68 10.28 6.14
N PRO A 256 -15.64 10.76 6.96
CA PRO A 256 -16.09 9.97 8.10
C PRO A 256 -16.84 8.74 7.61
N THR A 257 -16.50 7.58 8.18
CA THR A 257 -17.13 6.32 7.78
C THR A 257 -18.48 6.09 8.45
N PRO A 258 -19.40 5.32 7.84
CA PRO A 258 -20.75 5.13 8.35
C PRO A 258 -20.85 4.13 9.51
N GLY A 259 -19.73 3.60 9.98
CA GLY A 259 -19.67 2.58 11.03
C GLY A 259 -20.17 3.06 12.39
N PRO A 260 -20.21 2.14 13.37
CA PRO A 260 -20.69 2.46 14.71
C PRO A 260 -19.80 3.52 15.38
N THR A 261 -20.35 4.17 16.40
CA THR A 261 -19.62 5.11 17.26
C THR A 261 -19.35 4.50 18.63
N ILE A 262 -18.24 4.92 19.23
CA ILE A 262 -17.92 4.57 20.62
C ILE A 262 -18.86 5.33 21.54
N GLN A 263 -19.51 4.60 22.47
CA GLN A 263 -20.41 5.21 23.44
C GLN A 263 -19.67 6.15 24.39
N ASN A 264 -20.35 7.20 24.81
CA ASN A 264 -19.85 8.18 25.77
C ASN A 264 -18.62 8.98 25.31
N THR A 265 -18.46 9.18 24.01
CA THR A 265 -17.48 10.10 23.44
C THR A 265 -18.19 11.38 22.96
N ASP A 266 -17.59 12.55 23.23
CA ASP A 266 -18.03 13.85 22.75
C ASP A 266 -16.82 14.64 22.26
N PRO A 267 -16.73 14.93 20.96
CA PRO A 267 -17.61 14.50 19.87
C PRO A 267 -17.63 12.98 19.66
N PRO A 268 -18.67 12.45 18.98
CA PRO A 268 -18.76 11.01 18.70
C PRO A 268 -17.59 10.51 17.88
N VAL A 269 -16.87 9.51 18.41
CA VAL A 269 -15.73 8.87 17.75
C VAL A 269 -16.22 7.62 17.01
N ARG A 270 -15.82 7.47 15.75
CA ARG A 270 -16.10 6.26 14.96
C ARG A 270 -15.31 5.07 15.49
N ALA A 271 -15.92 3.90 15.50
CA ALA A 271 -15.35 2.69 16.09
C ALA A 271 -14.83 1.68 15.04
N ASP A 272 -15.05 1.95 13.77
CA ASP A 272 -14.60 1.04 12.71
C ASP A 272 -13.08 1.04 12.59
N TYR A 273 -12.52 -0.13 12.34
CA TYR A 273 -11.12 -0.31 12.04
C TYR A 273 -10.97 -0.70 10.56
N HIS A 274 -10.37 0.20 9.77
CA HIS A 274 -10.11 -0.01 8.36
C HIS A 274 -8.69 -0.53 8.19
N TYR A 275 -8.53 -1.84 7.99
CA TYR A 275 -7.19 -2.42 7.87
C TYR A 275 -6.58 -2.14 6.51
N TYR A 276 -7.39 -2.31 5.46
CA TYR A 276 -6.98 -2.10 4.07
C TYR A 276 -8.12 -1.49 3.25
N ASN A 277 -7.79 -1.07 2.05
CA ASN A 277 -8.74 -0.58 1.04
C ASN A 277 -8.30 -1.04 -0.35
N TRP A 278 -9.22 -0.97 -1.27
CA TRP A 278 -9.04 -1.25 -2.69
C TRP A 278 -9.92 -0.30 -3.50
N VAL A 279 -9.48 0.07 -4.71
CA VAL A 279 -10.26 0.92 -5.62
C VAL A 279 -10.79 0.08 -6.77
N ASP A 280 -12.10 0.04 -6.94
CA ASP A 280 -12.74 -0.57 -8.10
C ASP A 280 -12.58 0.32 -9.32
N GLN A 281 -11.43 0.25 -9.97
CA GLN A 281 -11.11 1.07 -11.14
C GLN A 281 -11.97 0.77 -12.36
N HIS A 282 -12.49 -0.46 -12.46
CA HIS A 282 -13.11 -1.00 -13.67
C HIS A 282 -14.56 -1.44 -13.49
N ASN A 283 -15.26 -0.90 -12.50
CA ASN A 283 -16.66 -1.24 -12.24
C ASN A 283 -16.91 -2.74 -12.06
N THR A 284 -16.01 -3.42 -11.36
CA THR A 284 -16.10 -4.85 -11.08
C THR A 284 -17.31 -5.18 -10.20
N LEU A 285 -17.58 -4.32 -9.20
CA LEU A 285 -18.69 -4.49 -8.27
C LEU A 285 -20.05 -4.05 -8.87
N GLY A 286 -20.03 -3.13 -9.83
CA GLY A 286 -21.26 -2.61 -10.48
C GLY A 286 -21.77 -1.29 -9.88
N LEU A 287 -20.97 -0.59 -9.09
CA LEU A 287 -21.29 0.72 -8.49
C LEU A 287 -20.80 1.92 -9.32
N GLY A 288 -19.92 1.69 -10.26
CA GLY A 288 -19.23 2.70 -11.06
C GLY A 288 -17.74 2.42 -11.14
N GLU A 289 -17.03 3.20 -11.95
CA GLU A 289 -15.57 3.17 -12.04
C GLU A 289 -14.95 4.03 -10.95
N ASN A 290 -13.71 3.70 -10.54
CA ASN A 290 -12.94 4.43 -9.53
C ASN A 290 -13.66 4.54 -8.17
N ILE A 291 -14.33 3.47 -7.76
CA ILE A 291 -15.03 3.42 -6.46
C ILE A 291 -14.08 2.90 -5.38
N PRO A 292 -13.66 3.74 -4.41
CA PRO A 292 -12.83 3.30 -3.30
C PRO A 292 -13.65 2.52 -2.27
N ILE A 293 -13.09 1.39 -1.82
CA ILE A 293 -13.75 0.45 -0.92
C ILE A 293 -12.83 0.17 0.26
N ALA A 294 -13.30 0.47 1.47
CA ALA A 294 -12.62 0.15 2.72
C ALA A 294 -13.26 -1.06 3.39
N ASN A 295 -12.49 -1.81 4.16
CA ASN A 295 -13.05 -2.81 5.05
C ASN A 295 -13.57 -2.15 6.35
N GLY A 296 -14.79 -2.50 6.76
CA GLY A 296 -15.42 -2.04 7.99
C GLY A 296 -15.51 -3.17 9.00
N SER A 297 -14.45 -3.36 9.81
CA SER A 297 -14.34 -4.53 10.67
C SER A 297 -15.34 -4.56 11.83
N ASN A 298 -15.75 -3.40 12.35
CA ASN A 298 -16.76 -3.33 13.41
C ASN A 298 -18.19 -3.12 12.90
N SER A 299 -18.34 -2.88 11.60
CA SER A 299 -19.63 -2.86 10.91
C SER A 299 -19.95 -4.16 10.16
N ASP A 300 -19.05 -5.14 10.19
CA ASP A 300 -19.16 -6.41 9.45
C ASP A 300 -19.44 -6.21 7.96
N ALA A 301 -18.72 -5.28 7.34
CA ALA A 301 -19.05 -4.83 6.00
C ALA A 301 -17.81 -4.47 5.16
N LEU A 302 -17.99 -4.43 3.85
CA LEU A 302 -17.21 -3.56 3.01
C LEU A 302 -17.96 -2.23 2.83
N LEU A 303 -17.22 -1.14 2.83
CA LEU A 303 -17.73 0.22 2.77
C LEU A 303 -17.25 0.86 1.47
N ALA A 304 -18.14 0.96 0.48
CA ALA A 304 -17.85 1.60 -0.79
C ALA A 304 -18.29 3.07 -0.73
N LEU A 305 -17.35 3.98 -0.97
CA LEU A 305 -17.62 5.41 -1.04
C LEU A 305 -17.93 5.80 -2.48
N MET A 306 -18.99 6.55 -2.65
CA MET A 306 -19.33 7.21 -3.92
C MET A 306 -18.65 8.59 -3.93
N PRO A 307 -17.51 8.78 -4.65
CA PRO A 307 -16.71 10.02 -4.50
C PRO A 307 -17.47 11.28 -4.86
N ASP A 308 -18.33 11.21 -5.87
CA ASP A 308 -19.08 12.38 -6.39
C ASP A 308 -20.13 12.91 -5.40
N THR A 309 -20.70 12.04 -4.55
CA THR A 309 -21.78 12.41 -3.63
C THR A 309 -21.37 12.37 -2.15
N GLY A 310 -20.25 11.71 -1.84
CA GLY A 310 -19.84 11.41 -0.47
C GLY A 310 -20.71 10.36 0.24
N GLU A 311 -21.61 9.70 -0.49
CA GLU A 311 -22.48 8.65 0.06
C GLU A 311 -21.76 7.32 0.17
N TRP A 312 -22.20 6.52 1.15
CA TRP A 312 -21.63 5.19 1.39
C TRP A 312 -22.60 4.09 1.05
N VAL A 313 -22.13 3.11 0.29
CA VAL A 313 -22.81 1.83 0.10
C VAL A 313 -22.20 0.80 1.05
N VAL A 314 -23.01 0.29 1.97
CA VAL A 314 -22.57 -0.66 3.02
C VAL A 314 -22.93 -2.08 2.61
N LEU A 315 -21.93 -2.88 2.31
CA LEU A 315 -22.06 -4.28 1.87
C LEU A 315 -21.84 -5.20 3.07
N ARG A 316 -22.90 -5.55 3.78
CA ARG A 316 -22.82 -6.30 5.04
C ARG A 316 -22.67 -7.80 4.83
N VAL A 317 -21.82 -8.39 5.67
CA VAL A 317 -21.81 -9.84 5.90
C VAL A 317 -22.97 -10.19 6.85
N PRO A 318 -23.83 -11.15 6.49
CA PRO A 318 -24.96 -11.49 7.34
C PRO A 318 -24.54 -12.04 8.71
N TYR A 319 -25.18 -11.55 9.78
CA TYR A 319 -25.10 -12.17 11.10
C TYR A 319 -25.53 -13.67 11.02
N PRO A 320 -24.89 -14.63 11.72
CA PRO A 320 -23.90 -14.42 12.81
C PRO A 320 -22.42 -14.53 12.38
N GLN A 321 -22.13 -14.30 11.12
CA GLN A 321 -20.79 -14.61 10.58
C GLN A 321 -19.75 -13.57 10.95
N GLY A 322 -19.91 -12.55 11.64
CA GLY A 322 -18.91 -11.53 11.93
C GLY A 322 -17.83 -11.38 10.83
N PHE A 323 -17.30 -10.24 10.60
CA PHE A 323 -16.38 -10.00 9.49
C PHE A 323 -15.21 -9.09 9.90
N PHE A 324 -13.98 -9.62 9.83
CA PHE A 324 -12.77 -8.85 10.01
C PHE A 324 -11.85 -9.12 8.81
N SER A 325 -11.86 -8.23 7.84
CA SER A 325 -11.03 -8.35 6.65
C SER A 325 -9.70 -7.62 6.80
N ARG A 326 -8.64 -8.22 6.28
CA ARG A 326 -7.31 -7.61 6.18
C ARG A 326 -6.89 -7.33 4.76
N GLY A 327 -7.55 -7.93 3.80
CA GLY A 327 -7.29 -7.74 2.39
C GLY A 327 -8.57 -7.87 1.59
N LEU A 328 -8.67 -7.11 0.53
CA LEU A 328 -9.75 -7.17 -0.44
C LEU A 328 -9.18 -6.88 -1.82
N ASP A 329 -9.77 -7.52 -2.81
CA ASP A 329 -9.38 -7.34 -4.20
C ASP A 329 -10.56 -7.68 -5.12
N GLY A 330 -10.72 -6.95 -6.21
CA GLY A 330 -11.77 -7.18 -7.19
C GLY A 330 -11.29 -8.02 -8.36
N ARG A 331 -12.17 -8.89 -8.84
CA ARG A 331 -11.86 -9.76 -9.97
C ARG A 331 -12.96 -9.87 -10.98
N ILE A 332 -12.54 -9.95 -12.24
CA ILE A 332 -13.31 -10.49 -13.35
C ILE A 332 -12.68 -11.84 -13.69
N ASP A 333 -13.24 -12.93 -13.16
CA ASP A 333 -12.62 -14.26 -13.26
C ASP A 333 -12.64 -14.80 -14.70
N ASP A 334 -13.77 -14.58 -15.42
CA ASP A 334 -13.94 -14.98 -16.81
C ASP A 334 -14.79 -13.95 -17.55
N PRO A 335 -14.26 -13.32 -18.60
CA PRO A 335 -15.01 -12.34 -19.38
C PRO A 335 -16.28 -12.91 -20.02
N ASN A 336 -16.37 -14.25 -20.23
CA ASN A 336 -17.52 -14.90 -20.81
C ASN A 336 -18.62 -15.23 -19.79
N THR A 337 -18.32 -15.20 -18.49
CA THR A 337 -19.33 -15.45 -17.44
C THR A 337 -20.16 -14.22 -17.10
N GLY A 338 -19.86 -13.08 -17.73
CA GLY A 338 -20.53 -11.81 -17.45
C GLY A 338 -20.41 -11.41 -15.99
N TRP A 339 -21.49 -10.89 -15.41
CA TRP A 339 -21.49 -10.45 -14.02
C TRP A 339 -21.24 -11.57 -12.98
N LYS A 340 -21.46 -12.82 -13.31
CA LYS A 340 -21.26 -13.93 -12.38
C LYS A 340 -19.80 -14.14 -11.99
N GLY A 341 -18.89 -13.85 -12.89
CA GLY A 341 -17.46 -13.90 -12.63
C GLY A 341 -16.92 -12.66 -11.89
N ARG A 342 -17.68 -11.56 -11.91
CA ARG A 342 -17.29 -10.31 -11.29
C ARG A 342 -17.59 -10.30 -9.80
N GLY A 343 -16.75 -9.65 -9.02
CA GLY A 343 -16.99 -9.45 -7.60
C GLY A 343 -15.76 -9.00 -6.87
N VAL A 344 -15.96 -8.51 -5.65
CA VAL A 344 -14.89 -8.19 -4.72
C VAL A 344 -14.74 -9.34 -3.75
N TRP A 345 -13.54 -9.87 -3.66
CA TRP A 345 -13.18 -10.88 -2.69
C TRP A 345 -12.52 -10.22 -1.50
N ALA A 346 -12.91 -10.63 -0.31
CA ALA A 346 -12.27 -10.20 0.91
C ALA A 346 -11.93 -11.40 1.78
N ASP A 347 -10.75 -11.36 2.39
CA ASP A 347 -10.37 -12.37 3.36
C ASP A 347 -11.18 -12.17 4.65
N TYR A 348 -11.48 -13.28 5.27
CA TYR A 348 -12.12 -13.32 6.58
C TYR A 348 -11.04 -13.63 7.61
N GLY A 349 -10.58 -12.59 8.32
CA GLY A 349 -9.41 -12.67 9.17
C GLY A 349 -9.52 -13.69 10.31
N THR A 350 -8.36 -14.14 10.77
CA THR A 350 -8.22 -15.04 11.92
C THR A 350 -8.37 -14.36 13.27
N ASN A 351 -8.38 -13.03 13.31
CA ASN A 351 -8.62 -12.32 14.56
C ASN A 351 -10.08 -12.49 14.95
N ALA A 352 -10.31 -13.01 16.14
CA ALA A 352 -11.65 -13.11 16.68
C ALA A 352 -12.25 -11.70 16.79
N VAL A 353 -13.24 -11.41 15.96
CA VAL A 353 -14.13 -10.31 16.24
C VAL A 353 -15.03 -10.75 17.39
N TRP A 354 -15.27 -9.86 18.33
CA TRP A 354 -15.99 -10.16 19.58
C TRP A 354 -17.41 -10.73 19.39
N HIS A 355 -17.99 -10.58 18.24
CA HIS A 355 -19.35 -11.00 17.90
C HIS A 355 -19.40 -12.21 16.93
N ILE A 356 -18.29 -12.89 16.70
CA ILE A 356 -18.29 -14.14 15.95
C ILE A 356 -18.86 -15.27 16.82
N GLU A 357 -19.93 -15.88 16.38
CA GLU A 357 -20.50 -17.08 16.98
C GLU A 357 -19.89 -18.38 16.45
N GLY A 358 -18.70 -18.35 15.90
CA GLY A 358 -18.03 -19.53 15.35
C GLY A 358 -17.30 -20.38 16.39
N GLY A 359 -17.08 -19.84 17.58
CA GLY A 359 -16.37 -20.51 18.64
C GLY A 359 -14.88 -20.75 18.36
N LYS A 360 -14.21 -21.45 19.28
CA LYS A 360 -12.80 -21.80 19.19
C LYS A 360 -12.57 -22.76 18.02
N GLY A 361 -11.64 -22.41 17.14
CA GLY A 361 -11.29 -23.23 15.98
C GLY A 361 -12.00 -22.84 14.69
N THR A 362 -12.68 -21.72 14.64
CA THR A 362 -13.19 -21.13 13.40
C THR A 362 -12.04 -20.86 12.43
N LYS A 363 -12.13 -21.39 11.22
CA LYS A 363 -11.13 -21.20 10.19
C LYS A 363 -11.38 -19.89 9.44
N SER A 364 -10.30 -19.30 8.94
CA SER A 364 -10.40 -18.19 7.98
C SER A 364 -11.18 -18.63 6.74
N ASN A 365 -11.98 -17.74 6.20
CA ASN A 365 -12.77 -17.93 5.00
C ASN A 365 -12.54 -16.78 4.03
N LEU A 366 -13.03 -16.94 2.82
CA LEU A 366 -13.14 -15.88 1.82
C LEU A 366 -14.61 -15.54 1.62
N VAL A 367 -14.89 -14.25 1.49
CA VAL A 367 -16.23 -13.75 1.17
C VAL A 367 -16.16 -13.05 -0.17
N LYS A 368 -17.07 -13.42 -1.08
CA LYS A 368 -17.27 -12.76 -2.35
C LYS A 368 -18.50 -11.87 -2.29
N PHE A 369 -18.30 -10.60 -2.57
CA PHE A 369 -19.36 -9.61 -2.68
C PHE A 369 -19.71 -9.39 -4.14
N GLN A 370 -20.99 -9.46 -4.47
CA GLN A 370 -21.53 -9.19 -5.80
C GLN A 370 -22.83 -8.42 -5.69
N ILE A 371 -22.98 -7.36 -6.47
CA ILE A 371 -24.24 -6.65 -6.63
C ILE A 371 -24.97 -7.27 -7.84
N ARG A 372 -26.18 -7.75 -7.61
CA ARG A 372 -27.02 -8.30 -8.69
C ARG A 372 -27.80 -7.16 -9.34
N PRO A 373 -27.69 -6.99 -10.65
CA PRO A 373 -28.50 -5.99 -11.38
C PRO A 373 -30.01 -6.23 -11.23
N ASN A 374 -30.40 -7.49 -11.11
CA ASN A 374 -31.78 -7.90 -10.83
C ASN A 374 -31.77 -9.01 -9.77
N PRO A 375 -32.25 -8.75 -8.54
CA PRO A 375 -32.25 -9.75 -7.47
C PRO A 375 -33.15 -10.96 -7.75
N LEU A 376 -34.05 -10.86 -8.73
CA LEU A 376 -34.93 -11.94 -9.16
C LEU A 376 -34.37 -12.72 -10.34
N ALA A 377 -33.28 -12.33 -10.95
CA ALA A 377 -32.61 -13.08 -12.00
C ALA A 377 -31.92 -14.31 -11.40
N HIS A 378 -32.32 -15.49 -11.81
CA HIS A 378 -31.78 -16.80 -11.43
C HIS A 378 -30.70 -17.26 -12.39
#